data_4a3e9de3dc30645e19e3240f96909c00
#
_entry.id   4a3e9de3dc30645e19e3240f96909c00
#
_cell.length_a   1.000
_cell.length_b   1.000
_cell.length_c   1.000
_cell.angle_alpha   90.00
_cell.angle_beta   90.00
_cell.angle_gamma   90.00
#
_symmetry.space_group_name_H-M   'P 1'
#
loop_
_entity.id
_entity.type
_entity.pdbx_description
1 polymer ?
#
loop_
_entity_poly.entity_id
_entity_poly.type
_entity_poly.pdbx_seq_one_letter_code
_entity_poly.pdbx_strand_id
1 'polypeptide(L)'
;MLKARGLEYESHGEGEAVLLIHGSHVADAFLPLIREAALADRYRLIRYHRRGFAGSDPHSGPFGIEEQAQDALALMKHLGLERAHVIGHSYGGVTAVQLALDAPRVVHSLVLLEPPLMTADGAAAFSETVAPLLEAYRAGDTRGAVDSFMSMVGGPDWRTEVAKTVPGGPEQAEKDAATFFEVEFPALEKWGFDSDQASRLSQPVLFVIGSESGPLFEEPLHLFQSAAPQTEEVVVPGLNHLLQMRNPRLVAEAIADFLARRPL
;
A
#
# COMPACT_ATOMS: atom_id res chain seq x y z
N MET A 1 -10.86 -12.17 -11.79
CA MET A 1 -11.07 -10.74 -11.48
C MET A 1 -11.89 -10.08 -12.58
N LEU A 2 -12.64 -9.04 -12.29
CA LEU A 2 -13.32 -8.17 -13.25
C LEU A 2 -12.36 -7.08 -13.72
N LYS A 3 -12.69 -6.36 -14.80
CA LYS A 3 -11.88 -5.24 -15.30
C LYS A 3 -12.73 -3.99 -15.53
N ALA A 4 -12.30 -2.88 -14.97
CA ALA A 4 -12.94 -1.57 -15.16
C ALA A 4 -11.89 -0.47 -15.19
N ARG A 5 -12.06 0.51 -16.11
CA ARG A 5 -11.14 1.66 -16.25
C ARG A 5 -9.67 1.25 -16.47
N GLY A 6 -9.44 0.05 -17.03
CA GLY A 6 -8.11 -0.51 -17.21
C GLY A 6 -7.53 -1.23 -15.98
N LEU A 7 -8.27 -1.30 -14.88
CA LEU A 7 -7.85 -1.94 -13.64
C LEU A 7 -8.55 -3.29 -13.46
N GLU A 8 -7.80 -4.32 -13.10
CA GLU A 8 -8.38 -5.56 -12.59
C GLU A 8 -8.79 -5.37 -11.14
N TYR A 9 -10.00 -5.82 -10.78
CA TYR A 9 -10.50 -5.74 -9.41
C TYR A 9 -11.37 -6.94 -9.06
N GLU A 10 -11.58 -7.13 -7.78
CA GLU A 10 -12.60 -8.02 -7.24
C GLU A 10 -13.23 -7.41 -5.98
N SER A 11 -14.44 -7.86 -5.69
CA SER A 11 -15.21 -7.40 -4.53
C SER A 11 -15.77 -8.63 -3.81
N HIS A 12 -15.52 -8.73 -2.52
CA HIS A 12 -15.93 -9.83 -1.66
C HIS A 12 -16.71 -9.32 -0.45
N GLY A 13 -17.68 -10.13 0.00
CA GLY A 13 -18.49 -9.78 1.17
C GLY A 13 -19.54 -8.72 0.90
N GLU A 14 -20.23 -8.34 1.96
CA GLU A 14 -21.29 -7.34 1.99
C GLU A 14 -21.05 -6.37 3.16
N GLY A 15 -21.81 -5.28 3.23
CA GLY A 15 -21.65 -4.24 4.26
C GLY A 15 -20.90 -3.02 3.78
N GLU A 16 -20.25 -2.32 4.71
CA GLU A 16 -19.53 -1.08 4.43
C GLU A 16 -18.32 -1.35 3.55
N ALA A 17 -18.10 -0.45 2.57
CA ALA A 17 -17.06 -0.63 1.58
C ALA A 17 -15.67 -0.32 2.14
N VAL A 18 -14.72 -1.21 1.85
CA VAL A 18 -13.29 -1.05 2.14
C VAL A 18 -12.51 -1.22 0.86
N LEU A 19 -11.82 -0.17 0.41
CA LEU A 19 -10.91 -0.21 -0.72
C LEU A 19 -9.50 -0.55 -0.24
N LEU A 20 -8.86 -1.57 -0.84
CA LEU A 20 -7.51 -2.01 -0.52
C LEU A 20 -6.56 -1.69 -1.67
N ILE A 21 -5.50 -0.91 -1.38
CA ILE A 21 -4.50 -0.44 -2.34
C ILE A 21 -3.16 -1.09 -2.00
N HIS A 22 -2.72 -2.04 -2.84
CA HIS A 22 -1.49 -2.82 -2.59
C HIS A 22 -0.22 -1.99 -2.78
N GLY A 23 0.88 -2.45 -2.17
CA GLY A 23 2.21 -1.90 -2.32
C GLY A 23 2.89 -2.26 -3.63
N SER A 24 4.19 -1.95 -3.73
CA SER A 24 5.01 -2.35 -4.87
C SER A 24 5.24 -3.87 -4.89
N HIS A 25 5.63 -4.40 -6.03
CA HIS A 25 5.99 -5.79 -6.32
C HIS A 25 4.88 -6.84 -6.12
N VAL A 26 4.20 -6.90 -4.96
CA VAL A 26 3.23 -7.97 -4.68
C VAL A 26 1.80 -7.44 -4.84
N ALA A 27 1.25 -7.54 -6.06
CA ALA A 27 -0.09 -7.07 -6.40
C ALA A 27 -1.21 -7.75 -5.57
N ASP A 28 -1.00 -9.00 -5.20
CA ASP A 28 -1.93 -9.82 -4.43
C ASP A 28 -1.65 -9.82 -2.91
N ALA A 29 -0.90 -8.86 -2.40
CA ALA A 29 -0.49 -8.77 -0.99
C ALA A 29 -1.66 -8.79 0.02
N PHE A 30 -2.85 -8.43 -0.39
CA PHE A 30 -4.04 -8.43 0.45
C PHE A 30 -4.87 -9.72 0.40
N LEU A 31 -4.51 -10.70 -0.43
CA LEU A 31 -5.24 -11.98 -0.50
C LEU A 31 -5.38 -12.69 0.86
N PRO A 32 -4.33 -12.81 1.69
CA PRO A 32 -4.51 -13.42 3.01
C PRO A 32 -5.40 -12.58 3.93
N LEU A 33 -5.26 -11.26 3.90
CA LEU A 33 -6.01 -10.35 4.76
C LEU A 33 -7.53 -10.37 4.49
N ILE A 34 -7.94 -10.38 3.22
CA ILE A 34 -9.37 -10.38 2.85
C ILE A 34 -10.09 -11.70 3.15
N ARG A 35 -9.37 -12.75 3.56
CA ARG A 35 -9.91 -14.05 3.99
C ARG A 35 -10.12 -14.13 5.49
N GLU A 36 -9.60 -13.17 6.25
CA GLU A 36 -9.76 -13.15 7.69
C GLU A 36 -11.20 -12.78 8.08
N ALA A 37 -11.84 -13.62 8.89
CA ALA A 37 -13.24 -13.46 9.29
C ALA A 37 -13.54 -12.09 9.94
N ALA A 38 -12.57 -11.52 10.65
CA ALA A 38 -12.68 -10.20 11.27
C ALA A 38 -13.07 -9.11 10.26
N LEU A 39 -12.63 -9.23 9.01
CA LEU A 39 -12.94 -8.32 7.90
C LEU A 39 -13.97 -8.93 6.95
N ALA A 40 -13.78 -10.17 6.51
CA ALA A 40 -14.58 -10.82 5.47
C ALA A 40 -16.07 -10.93 5.81
N ASP A 41 -16.39 -11.14 7.10
CA ASP A 41 -17.77 -11.33 7.57
C ASP A 41 -18.52 -10.01 7.81
N ARG A 42 -17.84 -8.86 7.72
CA ARG A 42 -18.39 -7.57 8.17
C ARG A 42 -18.36 -6.48 7.11
N TYR A 43 -17.45 -6.58 6.12
CA TYR A 43 -17.19 -5.52 5.17
C TYR A 43 -17.24 -6.02 3.74
N ARG A 44 -17.63 -5.13 2.83
CA ARG A 44 -17.43 -5.31 1.40
C ARG A 44 -16.01 -4.94 1.04
N LEU A 45 -15.12 -5.93 0.91
CA LEU A 45 -13.70 -5.77 0.63
C LEU A 45 -13.45 -5.69 -0.87
N ILE A 46 -12.88 -4.59 -1.32
CA ILE A 46 -12.60 -4.31 -2.72
C ILE A 46 -11.09 -4.16 -2.88
N ARG A 47 -10.47 -5.12 -3.56
CA ARG A 47 -9.07 -5.01 -3.94
C ARG A 47 -8.93 -4.89 -5.44
N TYR A 48 -7.89 -4.23 -5.90
CA TYR A 48 -7.59 -4.10 -7.31
C TYR A 48 -6.08 -4.15 -7.55
N HIS A 49 -5.69 -4.55 -8.75
CA HIS A 49 -4.31 -4.40 -9.20
C HIS A 49 -4.12 -2.98 -9.73
N ARG A 50 -3.16 -2.25 -9.16
CA ARG A 50 -2.81 -0.91 -9.63
C ARG A 50 -2.28 -1.00 -11.07
N ARG A 51 -2.36 0.08 -11.81
CA ARG A 51 -1.87 0.15 -13.20
C ARG A 51 -0.41 -0.27 -13.28
N GLY A 52 -0.08 -1.09 -14.30
CA GLY A 52 1.24 -1.68 -14.45
C GLY A 52 1.49 -2.97 -13.67
N PHE A 53 0.50 -3.45 -12.89
CA PHE A 53 0.58 -4.70 -12.14
C PHE A 53 -0.39 -5.76 -12.66
N ALA A 54 0.09 -7.01 -12.68
CA ALA A 54 -0.68 -8.20 -13.03
C ALA A 54 -1.48 -7.99 -14.34
N GLY A 55 -2.81 -8.16 -14.32
CA GLY A 55 -3.65 -8.01 -15.50
C GLY A 55 -4.24 -6.60 -15.70
N SER A 56 -3.87 -5.62 -14.86
CA SER A 56 -4.22 -4.22 -15.12
C SER A 56 -3.47 -3.66 -16.32
N ASP A 57 -4.06 -2.66 -16.98
CA ASP A 57 -3.41 -2.04 -18.14
C ASP A 57 -2.08 -1.40 -17.74
N PRO A 58 -1.07 -1.40 -18.63
CA PRO A 58 0.15 -0.67 -18.41
C PRO A 58 -0.14 0.84 -18.35
N HIS A 59 0.73 1.58 -17.69
CA HIS A 59 0.71 3.04 -17.77
C HIS A 59 1.17 3.50 -19.15
N SER A 60 0.67 4.64 -19.58
CA SER A 60 1.10 5.32 -20.82
C SER A 60 1.40 6.78 -20.52
N GLY A 61 2.65 7.19 -20.76
CA GLY A 61 3.10 8.56 -20.47
C GLY A 61 3.46 8.77 -19.00
N PRO A 62 3.61 10.03 -18.56
CA PRO A 62 3.89 10.36 -17.16
C PRO A 62 2.81 9.79 -16.25
N PHE A 63 3.22 9.08 -15.22
CA PHE A 63 2.34 8.40 -14.30
C PHE A 63 2.98 8.38 -12.92
N GLY A 64 2.32 8.98 -11.95
CA GLY A 64 2.81 9.15 -10.60
C GLY A 64 1.80 8.77 -9.54
N ILE A 65 2.00 9.29 -8.36
CA ILE A 65 1.16 9.01 -7.19
C ILE A 65 -0.24 9.63 -7.38
N GLU A 66 -0.30 10.84 -7.94
CA GLU A 66 -1.54 11.56 -8.20
C GLU A 66 -2.42 10.82 -9.21
N GLU A 67 -1.84 10.33 -10.32
CA GLU A 67 -2.57 9.54 -11.31
C GLU A 67 -3.06 8.21 -10.72
N GLN A 68 -2.28 7.57 -9.85
CA GLN A 68 -2.71 6.36 -9.16
C GLN A 68 -3.85 6.63 -8.17
N ALA A 69 -3.84 7.75 -7.47
CA ALA A 69 -4.97 8.20 -6.64
C ALA A 69 -6.22 8.49 -7.49
N GLN A 70 -6.07 9.08 -8.67
CA GLN A 70 -7.17 9.28 -9.62
C GLN A 70 -7.72 7.95 -10.17
N ASP A 71 -6.87 6.95 -10.42
CA ASP A 71 -7.29 5.60 -10.80
C ASP A 71 -8.15 4.96 -9.69
N ALA A 72 -7.72 5.05 -8.43
CA ALA A 72 -8.49 4.57 -7.29
C ALA A 72 -9.85 5.28 -7.18
N LEU A 73 -9.89 6.60 -7.31
CA LEU A 73 -11.11 7.40 -7.31
C LEU A 73 -12.04 7.02 -8.47
N ALA A 74 -11.49 6.79 -9.65
CA ALA A 74 -12.26 6.39 -10.84
C ALA A 74 -12.88 4.99 -10.66
N LEU A 75 -12.16 4.06 -10.03
CA LEU A 75 -12.68 2.74 -9.67
C LEU A 75 -13.82 2.86 -8.65
N MET A 76 -13.64 3.66 -7.59
CA MET A 76 -14.69 3.89 -6.59
C MET A 76 -15.97 4.46 -7.25
N LYS A 77 -15.84 5.44 -8.13
CA LYS A 77 -16.97 6.00 -8.89
C LYS A 77 -17.65 4.96 -9.79
N HIS A 78 -16.85 4.11 -10.46
CA HIS A 78 -17.38 3.01 -11.29
C HIS A 78 -18.22 2.03 -10.46
N LEU A 79 -17.80 1.76 -9.22
CA LEU A 79 -18.48 0.85 -8.30
C LEU A 79 -19.65 1.49 -7.54
N GLY A 80 -19.95 2.76 -7.81
CA GLY A 80 -21.02 3.51 -7.13
C GLY A 80 -20.73 3.82 -5.67
N LEU A 81 -19.45 3.86 -5.28
CA LEU A 81 -19.04 4.16 -3.91
C LEU A 81 -18.94 5.67 -3.73
N GLU A 82 -19.87 6.23 -2.97
CA GLU A 82 -19.82 7.65 -2.57
C GLU A 82 -18.77 7.88 -1.49
N ARG A 83 -18.57 6.89 -0.62
CA ARG A 83 -17.64 6.92 0.50
C ARG A 83 -17.16 5.50 0.83
N ALA A 84 -15.91 5.36 1.29
CA ALA A 84 -15.37 4.08 1.72
C ALA A 84 -14.26 4.26 2.76
N HIS A 85 -14.01 3.22 3.53
CA HIS A 85 -12.72 3.07 4.22
C HIS A 85 -11.65 2.76 3.18
N VAL A 86 -10.44 3.28 3.38
CA VAL A 86 -9.32 3.03 2.46
C VAL A 86 -8.14 2.45 3.26
N ILE A 87 -7.66 1.31 2.82
CA ILE A 87 -6.48 0.64 3.38
C ILE A 87 -5.38 0.67 2.32
N GLY A 88 -4.23 1.23 2.65
CA GLY A 88 -3.07 1.25 1.77
C GLY A 88 -1.85 0.63 2.41
N HIS A 89 -1.16 -0.24 1.67
CA HIS A 89 0.10 -0.84 2.11
C HIS A 89 1.27 -0.26 1.32
N SER A 90 2.36 0.11 2.00
CA SER A 90 3.59 0.56 1.35
C SER A 90 3.29 1.71 0.35
N TYR A 91 3.73 1.60 -0.89
CA TYR A 91 3.40 2.57 -1.96
C TYR A 91 1.89 2.77 -2.14
N GLY A 92 1.08 1.73 -1.94
CA GLY A 92 -0.39 1.86 -1.90
C GLY A 92 -0.89 2.72 -0.74
N GLY A 93 -0.15 2.78 0.36
CA GLY A 93 -0.40 3.71 1.46
C GLY A 93 -0.14 5.17 1.06
N VAL A 94 0.94 5.42 0.31
CA VAL A 94 1.21 6.74 -0.28
C VAL A 94 0.09 7.16 -1.23
N THR A 95 -0.35 6.24 -2.10
CA THR A 95 -1.50 6.45 -2.99
C THR A 95 -2.79 6.75 -2.22
N ALA A 96 -3.02 6.05 -1.09
CA ALA A 96 -4.19 6.26 -0.24
C ALA A 96 -4.16 7.65 0.45
N VAL A 97 -2.98 8.10 0.88
CA VAL A 97 -2.79 9.46 1.43
C VAL A 97 -3.12 10.50 0.37
N GLN A 98 -2.57 10.35 -0.84
CA GLN A 98 -2.88 11.27 -1.94
C GLN A 98 -4.38 11.29 -2.28
N LEU A 99 -5.02 10.12 -2.33
CA LEU A 99 -6.47 10.03 -2.53
C LEU A 99 -7.25 10.78 -1.45
N ALA A 100 -6.83 10.67 -0.18
CA ALA A 100 -7.48 11.37 0.93
C ALA A 100 -7.30 12.88 0.86
N LEU A 101 -6.17 13.37 0.35
CA LEU A 101 -5.93 14.80 0.12
C LEU A 101 -6.75 15.34 -1.05
N ASP A 102 -6.85 14.60 -2.15
CA ASP A 102 -7.54 15.02 -3.38
C ASP A 102 -9.07 14.89 -3.29
N ALA A 103 -9.54 13.87 -2.57
CA ALA A 103 -10.96 13.55 -2.46
C ALA A 103 -11.39 13.28 -0.98
N PRO A 104 -11.23 14.26 -0.08
CA PRO A 104 -11.41 14.04 1.37
C PRO A 104 -12.82 13.58 1.76
N ARG A 105 -13.82 13.86 0.93
CA ARG A 105 -15.22 13.44 1.20
C ARG A 105 -15.47 11.97 0.84
N VAL A 106 -14.64 11.38 -0.01
CA VAL A 106 -14.79 9.99 -0.50
C VAL A 106 -14.08 9.01 0.45
N VAL A 107 -13.01 9.44 1.09
CA VAL A 107 -12.28 8.65 2.08
C VAL A 107 -12.88 8.87 3.47
N HIS A 108 -13.52 7.84 4.03
CA HIS A 108 -14.14 7.90 5.35
C HIS A 108 -13.13 7.78 6.48
N SER A 109 -12.29 6.78 6.40
CA SER A 109 -11.13 6.57 7.26
C SER A 109 -9.97 6.01 6.47
N LEU A 110 -8.76 6.18 6.99
CA LEU A 110 -7.53 5.81 6.35
C LEU A 110 -6.78 4.82 7.23
N VAL A 111 -6.44 3.65 6.69
CA VAL A 111 -5.57 2.67 7.33
C VAL A 111 -4.28 2.58 6.54
N LEU A 112 -3.17 2.88 7.17
CA LEU A 112 -1.85 2.93 6.58
C LEU A 112 -0.99 1.79 7.13
N LEU A 113 -0.65 0.84 6.27
CA LEU A 113 0.27 -0.24 6.57
C LEU A 113 1.65 0.18 6.03
N GLU A 114 2.45 0.81 6.86
CA GLU A 114 3.83 1.20 6.56
C GLU A 114 4.05 1.94 5.23
N PRO A 115 3.41 3.09 5.00
CA PRO A 115 3.69 3.89 3.82
C PRO A 115 5.10 4.52 3.92
N PRO A 116 5.96 4.39 2.90
CA PRO A 116 7.25 5.07 2.85
C PRO A 116 7.05 6.53 2.44
N LEU A 117 6.59 7.37 3.35
CA LEU A 117 6.46 8.80 3.07
C LEU A 117 7.86 9.42 3.05
N MET A 118 8.26 9.93 1.91
CA MET A 118 9.60 10.47 1.71
C MET A 118 9.73 11.82 2.41
N THR A 119 10.05 11.79 3.69
CA THR A 119 10.51 12.98 4.42
C THR A 119 11.88 13.40 3.91
N ALA A 120 12.24 14.67 4.09
CA ALA A 120 13.49 15.20 3.54
C ALA A 120 14.74 14.42 4.00
N ASP A 121 14.75 13.91 5.22
CA ASP A 121 15.89 13.20 5.80
C ASP A 121 15.92 11.71 5.35
N GLY A 122 14.76 11.03 5.30
CA GLY A 122 14.68 9.63 4.89
C GLY A 122 14.81 9.43 3.37
N ALA A 123 14.41 10.40 2.56
CA ALA A 123 14.44 10.32 1.11
C ALA A 123 15.84 10.07 0.55
N ALA A 124 16.83 10.82 1.00
CA ALA A 124 18.22 10.68 0.52
C ALA A 124 18.81 9.30 0.86
N ALA A 125 18.63 8.85 2.10
CA ALA A 125 19.11 7.54 2.54
C ALA A 125 18.43 6.38 1.79
N PHE A 126 17.14 6.50 1.52
CA PHE A 126 16.41 5.50 0.73
C PHE A 126 16.90 5.48 -0.72
N SER A 127 17.05 6.65 -1.37
CA SER A 127 17.56 6.76 -2.74
C SER A 127 18.96 6.18 -2.87
N GLU A 128 19.88 6.47 -1.93
CA GLU A 128 21.20 5.87 -1.89
C GLU A 128 21.15 4.34 -1.79
N THR A 129 20.23 3.81 -0.98
CA THR A 129 20.06 2.36 -0.79
C THR A 129 19.49 1.68 -2.04
N VAL A 130 18.58 2.33 -2.77
CA VAL A 130 17.91 1.77 -3.95
C VAL A 130 18.76 1.97 -5.22
N ALA A 131 19.66 2.95 -5.27
CA ALA A 131 20.48 3.23 -6.46
C ALA A 131 21.23 2.00 -7.03
N PRO A 132 21.92 1.17 -6.23
CA PRO A 132 22.58 -0.05 -6.74
C PRO A 132 21.59 -1.07 -7.32
N LEU A 133 20.38 -1.15 -6.78
CA LEU A 133 19.33 -2.06 -7.24
C LEU A 133 18.80 -1.61 -8.60
N LEU A 134 18.65 -0.30 -8.78
CA LEU A 134 18.27 0.30 -10.05
C LEU A 134 19.34 0.07 -11.13
N GLU A 135 20.63 0.13 -10.78
CA GLU A 135 21.73 -0.20 -11.69
C GLU A 135 21.69 -1.69 -12.07
N ALA A 136 21.50 -2.61 -11.12
CA ALA A 136 21.36 -4.04 -11.39
C ALA A 136 20.15 -4.33 -12.31
N TYR A 137 19.02 -3.70 -12.06
CA TYR A 137 17.84 -3.80 -12.92
C TYR A 137 18.14 -3.32 -14.35
N ARG A 138 18.76 -2.16 -14.51
CA ARG A 138 19.16 -1.61 -15.83
C ARG A 138 20.19 -2.47 -16.56
N ALA A 139 21.02 -3.19 -15.83
CA ALA A 139 21.96 -4.17 -16.39
C ALA A 139 21.29 -5.50 -16.79
N GLY A 140 19.96 -5.64 -16.57
CA GLY A 140 19.18 -6.83 -16.92
C GLY A 140 19.05 -7.86 -15.80
N ASP A 141 19.61 -7.62 -14.61
CA ASP A 141 19.43 -8.48 -13.43
C ASP A 141 18.15 -8.10 -12.68
N THR A 142 17.01 -8.27 -13.35
CA THR A 142 15.69 -7.98 -12.78
C THR A 142 15.43 -8.78 -11.50
N ARG A 143 15.79 -10.07 -11.52
CA ARG A 143 15.56 -10.95 -10.37
C ARG A 143 16.41 -10.54 -9.17
N GLY A 144 17.71 -10.29 -9.37
CA GLY A 144 18.59 -9.85 -8.29
C GLY A 144 18.18 -8.50 -7.71
N ALA A 145 17.72 -7.56 -8.54
CA ALA A 145 17.20 -6.27 -8.09
C ALA A 145 15.94 -6.41 -7.24
N VAL A 146 14.97 -7.22 -7.68
CA VAL A 146 13.75 -7.52 -6.91
C VAL A 146 14.07 -8.26 -5.62
N ASP A 147 14.95 -9.26 -5.67
CA ASP A 147 15.36 -10.02 -4.48
C ASP A 147 16.03 -9.13 -3.44
N SER A 148 16.90 -8.24 -3.87
CA SER A 148 17.62 -7.32 -2.98
C SER A 148 16.63 -6.34 -2.32
N PHE A 149 15.73 -5.72 -3.10
CA PHE A 149 14.71 -4.82 -2.57
C PHE A 149 13.78 -5.53 -1.58
N MET A 150 13.20 -6.63 -1.99
CA MET A 150 12.24 -7.36 -1.16
C MET A 150 12.89 -7.98 0.08
N SER A 151 14.17 -8.38 0.00
CA SER A 151 14.91 -8.85 1.19
C SER A 151 15.19 -7.72 2.18
N MET A 152 15.44 -6.52 1.69
CA MET A 152 15.65 -5.33 2.52
C MET A 152 14.41 -4.99 3.36
N VAL A 153 13.22 -5.01 2.75
CA VAL A 153 11.98 -4.61 3.44
C VAL A 153 11.26 -5.79 4.11
N GLY A 154 11.30 -6.96 3.49
CA GLY A 154 10.53 -8.15 3.90
C GLY A 154 11.35 -9.27 4.54
N GLY A 155 12.69 -9.13 4.57
CA GLY A 155 13.59 -10.16 5.07
C GLY A 155 14.05 -11.17 4.00
N PRO A 156 15.14 -11.92 4.26
CA PRO A 156 15.77 -12.81 3.27
C PRO A 156 14.90 -14.00 2.85
N ASP A 157 13.86 -14.30 3.60
CA ASP A 157 12.89 -15.37 3.35
C ASP A 157 11.63 -14.92 2.59
N TRP A 158 11.60 -13.68 2.11
CA TRP A 158 10.43 -13.04 1.51
C TRP A 158 9.75 -13.90 0.42
N ARG A 159 10.53 -14.57 -0.44
CA ARG A 159 9.95 -15.42 -1.50
C ARG A 159 9.12 -16.56 -0.92
N THR A 160 9.64 -17.20 0.11
CA THR A 160 8.95 -18.31 0.79
C THR A 160 7.70 -17.80 1.50
N GLU A 161 7.82 -16.66 2.19
CA GLU A 161 6.70 -16.07 2.93
C GLU A 161 5.58 -15.59 1.99
N VAL A 162 5.92 -14.91 0.91
CA VAL A 162 4.95 -14.50 -0.10
C VAL A 162 4.31 -15.72 -0.77
N ALA A 163 5.09 -16.72 -1.19
CA ALA A 163 4.57 -17.90 -1.89
C ALA A 163 3.59 -18.74 -1.03
N LYS A 164 3.71 -18.73 0.31
CA LYS A 164 2.78 -19.41 1.21
C LYS A 164 1.35 -18.90 1.10
N THR A 165 1.18 -17.60 0.92
CA THR A 165 -0.12 -16.92 0.97
C THR A 165 -0.56 -16.39 -0.38
N VAL A 166 0.40 -16.15 -1.28
CA VAL A 166 0.22 -15.64 -2.65
C VAL A 166 0.98 -16.55 -3.62
N PRO A 167 0.41 -17.70 -4.02
CA PRO A 167 1.04 -18.60 -4.98
C PRO A 167 1.36 -17.90 -6.30
N GLY A 168 2.61 -17.99 -6.76
CA GLY A 168 3.10 -17.30 -7.97
C GLY A 168 3.43 -15.82 -7.74
N GLY A 169 3.28 -15.31 -6.53
CA GLY A 169 3.55 -13.92 -6.19
C GLY A 169 5.00 -13.49 -6.44
N PRO A 170 6.02 -14.26 -6.06
CA PRO A 170 7.41 -13.92 -6.37
C PRO A 170 7.72 -13.82 -7.86
N GLU A 171 7.17 -14.72 -8.68
CA GLU A 171 7.32 -14.70 -10.14
C GLU A 171 6.56 -13.53 -10.78
N GLN A 172 5.40 -13.17 -10.22
CA GLN A 172 4.66 -11.99 -10.67
C GLN A 172 5.39 -10.71 -10.31
N ALA A 173 6.01 -10.63 -9.12
CA ALA A 173 6.83 -9.49 -8.71
C ALA A 173 7.98 -9.21 -9.68
N GLU A 174 8.62 -10.25 -10.21
CA GLU A 174 9.66 -10.11 -11.25
C GLU A 174 9.09 -9.58 -12.57
N LYS A 175 7.89 -10.02 -12.98
CA LYS A 175 7.23 -9.53 -14.19
C LYS A 175 6.82 -8.08 -14.10
N ASP A 176 6.38 -7.65 -12.93
CA ASP A 176 5.89 -6.29 -12.67
C ASP A 176 7.02 -5.32 -12.23
N ALA A 177 8.28 -5.79 -12.18
CA ALA A 177 9.43 -5.05 -11.67
C ALA A 177 9.64 -3.68 -12.37
N ALA A 178 9.35 -3.61 -13.67
CA ALA A 178 9.44 -2.35 -14.43
C ALA A 178 8.55 -1.25 -13.82
N THR A 179 7.38 -1.60 -13.31
CA THR A 179 6.49 -0.63 -12.67
C THR A 179 7.15 0.01 -11.46
N PHE A 180 7.84 -0.76 -10.62
CA PHE A 180 8.56 -0.21 -9.49
C PHE A 180 9.77 0.62 -9.92
N PHE A 181 10.70 0.03 -10.69
CA PHE A 181 11.98 0.67 -10.98
C PHE A 181 11.89 1.85 -11.95
N GLU A 182 10.94 1.84 -12.89
CA GLU A 182 10.83 2.87 -13.94
C GLU A 182 9.76 3.92 -13.64
N VAL A 183 8.78 3.61 -12.76
CA VAL A 183 7.64 4.49 -12.51
C VAL A 183 7.51 4.87 -11.04
N GLU A 184 7.35 3.88 -10.15
CA GLU A 184 7.01 4.15 -8.75
C GLU A 184 8.16 4.79 -7.98
N PHE A 185 9.36 4.24 -8.09
CA PHE A 185 10.51 4.79 -7.41
C PHE A 185 10.81 6.24 -7.84
N PRO A 186 10.90 6.57 -9.16
CA PRO A 186 11.05 7.97 -9.58
C PRO A 186 9.88 8.89 -9.22
N ALA A 187 8.66 8.36 -9.12
CA ALA A 187 7.51 9.14 -8.68
C ALA A 187 7.58 9.44 -7.18
N LEU A 188 7.98 8.45 -6.37
CA LEU A 188 8.15 8.61 -4.93
C LEU A 188 9.23 9.64 -4.59
N GLU A 189 10.36 9.66 -5.32
CA GLU A 189 11.43 10.66 -5.14
C GLU A 189 10.95 12.10 -5.42
N LYS A 190 9.95 12.27 -6.28
CA LYS A 190 9.40 13.59 -6.65
C LYS A 190 8.21 14.00 -5.80
N TRP A 191 7.53 13.03 -5.20
CA TRP A 191 6.36 13.29 -4.39
C TRP A 191 6.76 13.82 -3.03
N GLY A 192 6.34 15.05 -2.74
CA GLY A 192 6.60 15.67 -1.43
C GLY A 192 5.43 15.44 -0.50
N PHE A 193 5.73 15.02 0.73
CA PHE A 193 4.74 14.96 1.80
C PHE A 193 5.37 15.50 3.09
N ASP A 194 4.73 16.49 3.68
CA ASP A 194 5.21 17.22 4.84
C ASP A 194 4.12 17.37 5.92
N SER A 195 4.46 18.05 6.99
CA SER A 195 3.54 18.31 8.11
C SER A 195 2.32 19.15 7.72
N ASP A 196 2.44 20.03 6.75
CA ASP A 196 1.32 20.84 6.28
C ASP A 196 0.31 19.98 5.54
N GLN A 197 0.78 19.06 4.69
CA GLN A 197 -0.07 18.10 4.00
C GLN A 197 -0.69 17.10 4.98
N ALA A 198 0.09 16.59 5.95
CA ALA A 198 -0.43 15.69 6.99
C ALA A 198 -1.54 16.39 7.83
N SER A 199 -1.39 17.66 8.17
CA SER A 199 -2.38 18.43 8.92
C SER A 199 -3.70 18.66 8.17
N ARG A 200 -3.71 18.53 6.85
CA ARG A 200 -4.92 18.63 6.00
C ARG A 200 -5.76 17.35 5.99
N LEU A 201 -5.21 16.24 6.48
CA LEU A 201 -5.95 14.99 6.60
C LEU A 201 -6.97 15.09 7.74
N SER A 202 -8.24 15.18 7.40
CA SER A 202 -9.34 15.30 8.37
C SER A 202 -9.95 13.95 8.75
N GLN A 203 -9.59 12.88 8.05
CA GLN A 203 -10.09 11.53 8.28
C GLN A 203 -9.47 10.95 9.57
N PRO A 204 -10.20 10.06 10.26
CA PRO A 204 -9.55 9.16 11.23
C PRO A 204 -8.47 8.33 10.54
N VAL A 205 -7.29 8.24 11.14
CA VAL A 205 -6.14 7.48 10.62
C VAL A 205 -5.75 6.39 11.59
N LEU A 206 -5.54 5.18 11.09
CA LEU A 206 -4.84 4.10 11.77
C LEU A 206 -3.50 3.87 11.07
N PHE A 207 -2.41 3.97 11.79
CA PHE A 207 -1.09 3.57 11.30
C PHE A 207 -0.71 2.22 11.92
N VAL A 208 -0.46 1.22 11.08
CA VAL A 208 -0.06 -0.12 11.51
C VAL A 208 1.38 -0.34 11.10
N ILE A 209 2.24 -0.70 12.05
CA ILE A 209 3.67 -0.91 11.85
C ILE A 209 4.11 -2.22 12.51
N GLY A 210 5.02 -2.94 11.87
CA GLY A 210 5.69 -4.09 12.46
C GLY A 210 6.84 -3.65 13.36
N SER A 211 7.03 -4.33 14.48
CA SER A 211 8.12 -3.98 15.41
C SER A 211 9.54 -4.24 14.85
N GLU A 212 9.66 -4.88 13.69
CA GLU A 212 10.92 -5.19 13.01
C GLU A 212 11.08 -4.43 11.67
N SER A 213 10.25 -3.41 11.42
CA SER A 213 10.23 -2.71 10.11
C SER A 213 11.26 -1.60 9.97
N GLY A 214 11.71 -1.01 11.09
CA GLY A 214 12.79 -0.03 11.13
C GLY A 214 12.46 1.40 10.67
N PRO A 215 13.48 2.28 10.62
CA PRO A 215 13.32 3.73 10.53
C PRO A 215 12.56 4.24 9.30
N LEU A 216 12.66 3.56 8.16
CA LEU A 216 11.96 3.93 6.92
C LEU A 216 10.43 4.07 7.13
N PHE A 217 9.87 3.33 8.08
CA PHE A 217 8.44 3.31 8.38
C PHE A 217 8.09 3.96 9.73
N GLU A 218 9.08 4.13 10.62
CA GLU A 218 8.92 4.82 11.90
C GLU A 218 8.84 6.35 11.72
N GLU A 219 9.68 6.91 10.83
CA GLU A 219 9.66 8.35 10.55
C GLU A 219 8.32 8.87 10.04
N PRO A 220 7.65 8.20 9.06
CA PRO A 220 6.30 8.54 8.65
C PRO A 220 5.28 8.50 9.80
N LEU A 221 5.35 7.51 10.67
CA LEU A 221 4.48 7.42 11.84
C LEU A 221 4.65 8.64 12.75
N HIS A 222 5.88 9.04 13.06
CA HIS A 222 6.16 10.23 13.88
C HIS A 222 5.63 11.52 13.23
N LEU A 223 5.74 11.63 11.91
CA LEU A 223 5.16 12.74 11.16
C LEU A 223 3.63 12.80 11.34
N PHE A 224 2.96 11.66 11.18
CA PHE A 224 1.51 11.59 11.38
C PHE A 224 1.11 11.90 12.82
N GLN A 225 1.80 11.37 13.81
CA GLN A 225 1.51 11.63 15.22
C GLN A 225 1.65 13.13 15.56
N SER A 226 2.62 13.81 14.97
CA SER A 226 2.87 15.23 15.23
C SER A 226 1.90 16.16 14.49
N ALA A 227 1.55 15.86 13.24
CA ALA A 227 0.81 16.77 12.36
C ALA A 227 -0.69 16.37 12.18
N ALA A 228 -1.05 15.12 12.42
CA ALA A 228 -2.41 14.59 12.37
C ALA A 228 -2.74 13.87 13.69
N PRO A 229 -3.08 14.61 14.77
CA PRO A 229 -3.20 14.08 16.13
C PRO A 229 -4.34 13.06 16.31
N GLN A 230 -5.25 12.93 15.34
CA GLN A 230 -6.26 11.86 15.29
C GLN A 230 -5.70 10.50 14.87
N THR A 231 -4.39 10.40 14.60
CA THR A 231 -3.75 9.15 14.20
C THR A 231 -3.62 8.20 15.38
N GLU A 232 -4.23 7.02 15.24
CA GLU A 232 -4.01 5.89 16.13
C GLU A 232 -2.88 5.03 15.61
N GLU A 233 -2.15 4.39 16.52
CA GLU A 233 -1.04 3.51 16.19
C GLU A 233 -1.32 2.09 16.67
N VAL A 234 -0.94 1.11 15.86
CA VAL A 234 -0.82 -0.29 16.25
C VAL A 234 0.55 -0.82 15.84
N VAL A 235 1.36 -1.19 16.82
CA VAL A 235 2.61 -1.92 16.59
C VAL A 235 2.34 -3.41 16.65
N VAL A 236 2.62 -4.14 15.55
CA VAL A 236 2.44 -5.59 15.49
C VAL A 236 3.77 -6.29 15.83
N PRO A 237 3.84 -7.02 16.95
CA PRO A 237 5.10 -7.58 17.44
C PRO A 237 5.66 -8.67 16.51
N GLY A 238 6.98 -8.66 16.30
CA GLY A 238 7.72 -9.67 15.54
C GLY A 238 7.45 -9.64 14.03
N LEU A 239 6.82 -8.58 13.49
CA LEU A 239 6.56 -8.45 12.07
C LEU A 239 7.40 -7.34 11.43
N ASN A 240 7.69 -7.54 10.17
CA ASN A 240 8.33 -6.60 9.28
C ASN A 240 7.34 -6.12 8.20
N HIS A 241 7.83 -5.51 7.13
CA HIS A 241 7.02 -4.91 6.06
C HIS A 241 6.03 -5.85 5.35
N LEU A 242 6.16 -7.17 5.49
CA LEU A 242 5.20 -8.14 4.97
C LEU A 242 4.09 -8.48 5.99
N LEU A 243 3.77 -7.57 6.88
CA LEU A 243 2.91 -7.79 8.06
C LEU A 243 1.56 -8.46 7.72
N GLN A 244 0.83 -8.00 6.69
CA GLN A 244 -0.48 -8.56 6.30
C GLN A 244 -0.38 -9.93 5.61
N MET A 245 0.82 -10.34 5.21
CA MET A 245 1.08 -11.67 4.64
C MET A 245 1.64 -12.64 5.70
N ARG A 246 2.48 -12.15 6.63
CA ARG A 246 3.08 -12.96 7.70
C ARG A 246 2.10 -13.29 8.82
N ASN A 247 1.27 -12.32 9.21
CA ASN A 247 0.22 -12.55 10.22
C ASN A 247 -1.06 -11.77 9.87
N PRO A 248 -1.80 -12.23 8.84
CA PRO A 248 -3.02 -11.56 8.37
C PRO A 248 -4.06 -11.42 9.47
N ARG A 249 -4.12 -12.39 10.40
CA ARG A 249 -5.11 -12.38 11.48
C ARG A 249 -4.92 -11.20 12.42
N LEU A 250 -3.72 -10.99 12.97
CA LEU A 250 -3.46 -9.87 13.89
C LEU A 250 -3.70 -8.53 13.21
N VAL A 251 -3.28 -8.40 11.95
CA VAL A 251 -3.48 -7.17 11.17
C VAL A 251 -4.98 -6.94 10.91
N ALA A 252 -5.73 -8.00 10.54
CA ALA A 252 -7.17 -7.91 10.32
C ALA A 252 -7.95 -7.53 11.57
N GLU A 253 -7.61 -8.13 12.73
CA GLU A 253 -8.23 -7.81 14.02
C GLU A 253 -8.01 -6.34 14.39
N ALA A 254 -6.78 -5.82 14.26
CA ALA A 254 -6.48 -4.41 14.53
C ALA A 254 -7.26 -3.46 13.60
N ILE A 255 -7.33 -3.78 12.31
CA ILE A 255 -8.10 -3.01 11.34
C ILE A 255 -9.59 -3.05 11.67
N ALA A 256 -10.15 -4.24 11.91
CA ALA A 256 -11.57 -4.40 12.20
C ALA A 256 -12.00 -3.64 13.47
N ASP A 257 -11.18 -3.63 14.51
CA ASP A 257 -11.43 -2.86 15.73
C ASP A 257 -11.43 -1.36 15.46
N PHE A 258 -10.55 -0.87 14.60
CA PHE A 258 -10.52 0.53 14.20
C PHE A 258 -11.74 0.92 13.38
N LEU A 259 -12.10 0.11 12.36
CA LEU A 259 -13.24 0.38 11.48
C LEU A 259 -14.57 0.31 12.23
N ALA A 260 -14.76 -0.66 13.14
CA ALA A 260 -15.99 -0.85 13.91
C ALA A 260 -16.36 0.37 14.79
N ARG A 261 -15.37 1.18 15.17
CA ARG A 261 -15.58 2.44 15.91
C ARG A 261 -15.92 3.62 15.00
N ARG A 262 -15.96 3.42 13.68
CA ARG A 262 -16.12 4.47 12.66
C ARG A 262 -17.03 4.00 11.52
N PRO A 263 -18.32 3.74 11.79
CA PRO A 263 -19.26 3.31 10.76
C PRO A 263 -19.41 4.38 9.66
N LEU A 264 -19.68 3.96 8.39
CA LEU A 264 -19.91 4.83 7.23
C LEU A 264 -21.19 5.63 7.32
#